data_c93397725e72a46ba4563a719ed6713f
#
_entry.id   c93397725e72a46ba4563a719ed6713f
#
_cell.length_a   1.000
_cell.length_b   1.000
_cell.length_c   1.000
_cell.angle_alpha   90.00
_cell.angle_beta   90.00
_cell.angle_gamma   90.00
#
_symmetry.space_group_name_H-M   'P 1'
#
loop_
_entity.id
_entity.type
_entity.pdbx_description
1 polymer ?
#
loop_
_entity_poly.entity_id
_entity_poly.type
_entity_poly.pdbx_seq_one_letter_code
_entity_poly.pdbx_strand_id
1 'polypeptide(L)'
;MAVDFPIPMGYELRSINFSLVKRDSVSIFIQRVHPPARRDSASIFIQSGASLGESKLDRKIQIGALISGGGTNLQAIIDACNKGKINGQMVFVGSDTPGAGGLDRARQSNIDTFVVDYKSIIREFKKNTQKAVFPDDFKLDELLARQTFFSDRDDPARAQSFLMTRAIAEAKLIEAMGSHPFDLLVLAGFMRNLTPYFIDRVNTDRQKPRIMNIHPALLPAFPGVDGYGDTFRYGCKVGGCTVHFIDYGEDTGPIIGQRAFQIEPGDTLDAIRKKGLKMEWELYPACIQLFAQGRIKVVNRSFDLGGGKKTNRRVVDIG
;
A
#
# COMPACT_ATOMS: atom_id res chain seq x y z
N MET A 1 -6.60 -42.18 16.60
CA MET A 1 -8.01 -42.21 16.19
C MET A 1 -8.12 -41.47 14.88
N ALA A 2 -8.31 -42.21 13.80
CA ALA A 2 -8.61 -41.64 12.51
C ALA A 2 -10.11 -41.39 12.41
N VAL A 3 -10.53 -40.24 12.04
CA VAL A 3 -11.92 -39.89 11.78
C VAL A 3 -12.12 -39.87 10.27
N ASP A 4 -12.81 -40.87 9.74
CA ASP A 4 -13.20 -40.95 8.34
C ASP A 4 -14.41 -40.03 8.09
N PHE A 5 -14.22 -39.08 7.16
CA PHE A 5 -15.34 -38.34 6.56
C PHE A 5 -15.65 -38.95 5.17
N PRO A 6 -16.93 -39.17 4.84
CA PRO A 6 -17.28 -39.69 3.51
C PRO A 6 -17.08 -38.63 2.45
N ILE A 7 -16.25 -38.97 1.43
CA ILE A 7 -16.01 -38.16 0.23
C ILE A 7 -17.11 -38.50 -0.80
N PRO A 8 -17.80 -37.51 -1.40
CA PRO A 8 -18.72 -37.78 -2.50
C PRO A 8 -17.96 -38.29 -3.72
N MET A 9 -18.48 -39.33 -4.36
CA MET A 9 -17.90 -39.94 -5.57
C MET A 9 -17.74 -38.93 -6.70
N GLY A 10 -16.51 -38.82 -7.25
CA GLY A 10 -16.25 -38.06 -8.48
C GLY A 10 -14.94 -37.30 -8.58
N TYR A 11 -14.02 -37.38 -7.58
CA TYR A 11 -12.72 -36.72 -7.69
C TYR A 11 -11.57 -37.72 -7.59
N GLU A 12 -10.82 -37.90 -8.69
CA GLU A 12 -9.54 -38.62 -8.70
C GLU A 12 -8.46 -37.72 -8.08
N LEU A 13 -7.94 -38.13 -6.93
CA LEU A 13 -6.74 -37.55 -6.33
C LEU A 13 -5.50 -38.05 -7.10
N ARG A 14 -4.88 -37.24 -7.93
CA ARG A 14 -3.55 -37.50 -8.45
C ARG A 14 -2.50 -36.88 -7.53
N SER A 15 -1.53 -37.68 -7.16
CA SER A 15 -0.40 -37.39 -6.30
C SER A 15 0.33 -36.10 -6.71
N ILE A 16 0.43 -35.15 -5.77
CA ILE A 16 1.29 -33.97 -5.90
C ILE A 16 2.64 -34.35 -5.29
N ASN A 17 3.67 -34.46 -6.13
CA ASN A 17 5.03 -34.61 -5.66
C ASN A 17 5.57 -33.27 -5.16
N PHE A 18 5.79 -33.16 -3.86
CA PHE A 18 6.50 -32.04 -3.27
C PHE A 18 8.00 -32.28 -3.33
N SER A 19 8.71 -31.49 -4.10
CA SER A 19 10.16 -31.39 -3.99
C SER A 19 10.50 -30.29 -2.99
N LEU A 20 11.07 -30.68 -1.84
CA LEU A 20 11.52 -29.75 -0.81
C LEU A 20 12.77 -29.02 -1.30
N VAL A 21 12.63 -27.75 -1.67
CA VAL A 21 13.76 -26.84 -1.78
C VAL A 21 13.74 -25.96 -0.52
N LYS A 22 14.73 -26.17 0.35
CA LYS A 22 14.97 -25.32 1.52
C LYS A 22 15.30 -23.90 1.06
N ARG A 23 14.34 -22.97 1.17
CA ARG A 23 14.57 -21.52 1.27
C ARG A 23 13.36 -20.88 1.98
N ASP A 24 13.65 -19.97 2.90
CA ASP A 24 12.78 -19.44 3.95
C ASP A 24 11.66 -18.46 3.50
N SER A 25 11.04 -18.65 2.35
CA SER A 25 9.86 -17.85 1.96
C SER A 25 8.99 -18.59 0.95
N VAL A 26 7.74 -18.82 1.31
CA VAL A 26 6.69 -19.37 0.43
C VAL A 26 5.86 -18.22 -0.11
N SER A 27 5.89 -18.03 -1.43
CA SER A 27 4.98 -17.11 -2.12
C SER A 27 3.75 -17.91 -2.58
N ILE A 28 2.59 -17.62 -2.03
CA ILE A 28 1.32 -18.25 -2.43
C ILE A 28 0.66 -17.37 -3.47
N PHE A 29 0.68 -17.79 -4.74
CA PHE A 29 -0.18 -17.25 -5.79
C PHE A 29 -1.40 -18.16 -5.91
N ILE A 30 -2.59 -17.66 -5.60
CA ILE A 30 -3.85 -18.37 -5.86
C ILE A 30 -4.28 -18.06 -7.30
N GLN A 31 -3.96 -18.95 -8.22
CA GLN A 31 -4.49 -18.92 -9.57
C GLN A 31 -5.63 -19.93 -9.68
N ARG A 32 -6.82 -19.47 -10.06
CA ARG A 32 -7.99 -20.32 -10.31
C ARG A 32 -7.77 -21.13 -11.59
N VAL A 33 -7.79 -22.45 -11.48
CA VAL A 33 -7.73 -23.37 -12.63
C VAL A 33 -9.16 -23.59 -13.14
N HIS A 34 -9.39 -23.34 -14.43
CA HIS A 34 -10.59 -23.79 -15.15
C HIS A 34 -10.44 -25.24 -15.62
N PRO A 35 -11.53 -26.00 -15.74
CA PRO A 35 -11.47 -27.43 -16.07
C PRO A 35 -11.02 -27.69 -17.52
N PRO A 36 -10.62 -28.93 -17.86
CA PRO A 36 -9.55 -29.20 -18.80
C PRO A 36 -10.00 -29.31 -20.26
N ALA A 37 -9.23 -28.69 -21.14
CA ALA A 37 -9.08 -29.17 -22.50
C ALA A 37 -7.59 -29.46 -22.72
N ARG A 38 -7.32 -30.78 -22.92
CA ARG A 38 -6.11 -31.41 -23.49
C ARG A 38 -4.71 -30.92 -23.07
N ARG A 39 -3.96 -31.92 -22.67
CA ARG A 39 -2.49 -32.04 -22.40
C ARG A 39 -1.65 -31.00 -23.11
N ASP A 40 -0.86 -30.25 -22.31
CA ASP A 40 0.59 -30.15 -22.49
C ASP A 40 1.20 -29.57 -21.22
N SER A 41 2.37 -30.06 -20.87
CA SER A 41 3.16 -29.73 -19.67
C SER A 41 3.43 -28.24 -19.54
N ALA A 42 2.90 -27.58 -18.50
CA ALA A 42 3.20 -26.19 -18.19
C ALA A 42 4.58 -26.09 -17.50
N SER A 43 5.62 -25.86 -18.28
CA SER A 43 6.87 -25.32 -17.80
C SER A 43 6.73 -23.84 -17.62
N ILE A 44 7.01 -23.32 -16.40
CA ILE A 44 7.11 -21.88 -16.17
C ILE A 44 8.44 -21.44 -16.79
N PHE A 45 8.37 -20.94 -18.01
CA PHE A 45 9.49 -20.26 -18.64
C PHE A 45 9.47 -18.79 -18.20
N ILE A 46 10.50 -18.37 -17.46
CA ILE A 46 10.88 -16.96 -17.40
C ILE A 46 11.55 -16.67 -18.75
N GLN A 47 10.77 -16.17 -19.71
CA GLN A 47 11.34 -15.66 -20.94
C GLN A 47 11.96 -14.27 -20.65
N SER A 48 13.28 -14.24 -20.65
CA SER A 48 14.06 -13.04 -20.89
C SER A 48 13.98 -12.72 -22.38
N GLY A 49 13.48 -11.53 -22.71
CA GLY A 49 13.74 -10.91 -24.00
C GLY A 49 12.64 -11.05 -25.05
N ALA A 50 11.77 -10.04 -25.14
CA ALA A 50 11.29 -9.56 -26.41
C ALA A 50 11.46 -8.06 -26.42
N SER A 51 12.29 -7.56 -27.31
CA SER A 51 12.49 -6.14 -27.59
C SER A 51 11.18 -5.58 -28.13
N LEU A 52 10.55 -4.70 -27.36
CA LEU A 52 9.45 -3.87 -27.81
C LEU A 52 9.90 -2.42 -27.72
N GLY A 53 9.82 -1.74 -28.85
CA GLY A 53 9.94 -0.32 -29.13
C GLY A 53 10.49 0.60 -28.05
N GLU A 54 11.70 1.05 -28.23
CA GLU A 54 12.34 2.17 -27.52
C GLU A 54 11.50 3.45 -27.69
N SER A 55 10.76 3.88 -26.66
CA SER A 55 10.37 5.30 -26.52
C SER A 55 9.77 5.73 -25.17
N LYS A 56 9.56 4.86 -24.18
CA LYS A 56 9.03 5.26 -22.86
C LYS A 56 9.73 4.64 -21.63
N LEU A 57 10.65 3.71 -21.81
CA LEU A 57 11.27 2.90 -20.74
C LEU A 57 12.61 3.45 -20.21
N ASP A 58 13.17 4.50 -20.80
CA ASP A 58 14.51 4.99 -20.42
C ASP A 58 14.51 6.07 -19.32
N ARG A 59 13.37 6.68 -19.01
CA ARG A 59 13.32 7.71 -17.98
C ARG A 59 13.12 7.10 -16.59
N LYS A 60 14.02 7.41 -15.65
CA LYS A 60 13.82 7.11 -14.24
C LYS A 60 12.55 7.80 -13.73
N ILE A 61 11.66 7.06 -13.06
CA ILE A 61 10.51 7.66 -12.41
C ILE A 61 10.97 8.54 -11.24
N GLN A 62 10.24 9.65 -11.02
CA GLN A 62 10.46 10.56 -9.89
C GLN A 62 9.58 10.10 -8.73
N ILE A 63 10.19 9.81 -7.58
CA ILE A 63 9.49 9.26 -6.41
C ILE A 63 9.51 10.27 -5.28
N GLY A 64 8.33 10.73 -4.85
CA GLY A 64 8.17 11.44 -3.60
C GLY A 64 7.82 10.49 -2.46
N ALA A 65 8.20 10.81 -1.24
CA ALA A 65 7.81 10.01 -0.06
C ALA A 65 7.21 10.87 1.04
N LEU A 66 6.21 10.32 1.75
CA LEU A 66 5.71 10.85 3.00
C LEU A 66 6.00 9.87 4.13
N ILE A 67 6.44 10.40 5.29
CA ILE A 67 6.82 9.64 6.48
C ILE A 67 6.30 10.30 7.76
N SER A 68 6.23 9.53 8.86
CA SER A 68 5.96 10.06 10.20
C SER A 68 7.02 9.70 11.25
N GLY A 69 7.93 8.76 10.96
CA GLY A 69 8.83 8.18 11.95
C GLY A 69 10.22 7.86 11.45
N GLY A 70 10.78 6.72 11.90
CA GLY A 70 12.18 6.32 11.70
C GLY A 70 12.61 6.05 10.24
N GLY A 71 11.67 5.81 9.32
CA GLY A 71 11.95 5.73 7.87
C GLY A 71 12.70 4.47 7.44
N THR A 72 12.45 3.31 8.03
CA THR A 72 13.13 2.07 7.61
C THR A 72 12.69 1.61 6.22
N ASN A 73 11.40 1.74 5.89
CA ASN A 73 10.88 1.51 4.54
C ASN A 73 11.42 2.55 3.54
N LEU A 74 11.52 3.82 3.95
CA LEU A 74 12.16 4.86 3.15
C LEU A 74 13.61 4.48 2.81
N GLN A 75 14.39 4.02 3.79
CA GLN A 75 15.77 3.58 3.56
C GLN A 75 15.84 2.44 2.54
N ALA A 76 14.95 1.45 2.65
CA ALA A 76 14.90 0.34 1.71
C ALA A 76 14.63 0.81 0.27
N ILE A 77 13.77 1.82 0.08
CA ILE A 77 13.49 2.42 -1.22
C ILE A 77 14.70 3.19 -1.75
N ILE A 78 15.33 4.04 -0.92
CA ILE A 78 16.54 4.77 -1.27
C ILE A 78 17.64 3.81 -1.72
N ASP A 79 17.90 2.76 -0.94
CA ASP A 79 18.90 1.75 -1.25
C ASP A 79 18.60 1.01 -2.55
N ALA A 80 17.33 0.73 -2.81
CA ALA A 80 16.90 0.06 -4.04
C ALA A 80 17.09 0.95 -5.28
N CYS A 81 16.81 2.25 -5.18
CA CYS A 81 17.10 3.22 -6.22
C CYS A 81 18.60 3.31 -6.51
N ASN A 82 19.41 3.45 -5.44
CA ASN A 82 20.87 3.56 -5.56
C ASN A 82 21.53 2.29 -6.15
N LYS A 83 20.95 1.12 -5.87
CA LYS A 83 21.42 -0.17 -6.40
C LYS A 83 20.84 -0.51 -7.79
N GLY A 84 20.06 0.38 -8.39
CA GLY A 84 19.40 0.15 -9.68
C GLY A 84 18.31 -0.93 -9.67
N LYS A 85 17.82 -1.34 -8.49
CA LYS A 85 16.70 -2.28 -8.35
C LYS A 85 15.36 -1.61 -8.68
N ILE A 86 15.29 -0.29 -8.51
CA ILE A 86 14.18 0.55 -8.97
C ILE A 86 14.73 1.47 -10.05
N ASN A 87 14.09 1.46 -11.23
CA ASN A 87 14.38 2.46 -12.28
C ASN A 87 13.70 3.79 -11.90
N GLY A 88 14.21 4.42 -10.85
CA GLY A 88 13.65 5.61 -10.25
C GLY A 88 14.65 6.37 -9.40
N GLN A 89 14.29 7.58 -9.02
CA GLN A 89 15.05 8.39 -8.07
C GLN A 89 14.10 9.09 -7.08
N MET A 90 14.56 9.24 -5.84
CA MET A 90 13.84 10.01 -4.83
C MET A 90 14.03 11.50 -5.10
N VAL A 91 12.94 12.26 -5.13
CA VAL A 91 12.98 13.72 -5.38
C VAL A 91 12.67 14.55 -4.16
N PHE A 92 11.87 14.02 -3.22
CA PHE A 92 11.63 14.65 -1.93
C PHE A 92 11.19 13.63 -0.87
N VAL A 93 11.34 14.04 0.38
CA VAL A 93 10.75 13.37 1.55
C VAL A 93 10.05 14.39 2.41
N GLY A 94 8.73 14.30 2.51
CA GLY A 94 7.89 15.09 3.41
C GLY A 94 7.59 14.35 4.71
N SER A 95 7.45 15.08 5.81
CA SER A 95 7.00 14.51 7.09
C SER A 95 5.87 15.33 7.70
N ASP A 96 4.92 14.64 8.36
CA ASP A 96 3.90 15.25 9.22
C ASP A 96 4.40 15.58 10.64
N THR A 97 5.63 15.15 10.95
CA THR A 97 6.20 15.20 12.29
C THR A 97 7.60 15.83 12.23
N PRO A 98 7.83 16.98 12.89
CA PRO A 98 9.16 17.53 13.05
C PRO A 98 10.08 16.52 13.76
N GLY A 99 11.33 16.42 13.30
CA GLY A 99 12.32 15.53 13.92
C GLY A 99 12.12 14.03 13.63
N ALA A 100 11.27 13.67 12.64
CA ALA A 100 11.16 12.29 12.19
C ALA A 100 12.53 11.79 11.67
N GLY A 101 13.02 10.65 12.20
CA GLY A 101 14.36 10.13 11.87
C GLY A 101 14.55 9.78 10.38
N GLY A 102 13.47 9.55 9.65
CA GLY A 102 13.53 9.37 8.21
C GLY A 102 13.95 10.62 7.44
N LEU A 103 13.76 11.82 7.99
CA LEU A 103 14.26 13.07 7.40
C LEU A 103 15.79 13.10 7.38
N ASP A 104 16.44 12.58 8.42
CA ASP A 104 17.92 12.52 8.48
C ASP A 104 18.46 11.52 7.44
N ARG A 105 17.77 10.40 7.22
CA ARG A 105 18.11 9.44 6.15
C ARG A 105 18.03 10.09 4.77
N ALA A 106 16.99 10.89 4.52
CA ALA A 106 16.83 11.62 3.27
C ALA A 106 17.95 12.64 3.05
N ARG A 107 18.25 13.46 4.09
CA ARG A 107 19.34 14.46 4.03
C ARG A 107 20.70 13.81 3.79
N GLN A 108 21.01 12.70 4.47
CA GLN A 108 22.24 11.92 4.26
C GLN A 108 22.35 11.37 2.81
N SER A 109 21.22 11.23 2.14
CA SER A 109 21.15 10.79 0.74
C SER A 109 21.00 11.95 -0.26
N ASN A 110 21.17 13.19 0.19
CA ASN A 110 21.00 14.43 -0.61
C ASN A 110 19.61 14.53 -1.25
N ILE A 111 18.56 14.12 -0.53
CA ILE A 111 17.17 14.24 -0.97
C ILE A 111 16.54 15.42 -0.24
N ASP A 112 15.84 16.28 -0.96
CA ASP A 112 15.13 17.42 -0.40
C ASP A 112 14.10 17.00 0.63
N THR A 113 13.98 17.79 1.72
CA THR A 113 13.07 17.47 2.81
C THR A 113 12.21 18.65 3.20
N PHE A 114 10.96 18.39 3.56
CA PHE A 114 10.07 19.39 4.18
C PHE A 114 9.24 18.79 5.32
N VAL A 115 8.67 19.67 6.12
CA VAL A 115 7.80 19.28 7.25
C VAL A 115 6.51 20.08 7.21
N VAL A 116 5.39 19.36 7.34
CA VAL A 116 4.08 19.96 7.61
C VAL A 116 3.61 19.45 8.97
N ASP A 117 3.79 20.23 10.00
CA ASP A 117 3.49 19.81 11.38
C ASP A 117 1.98 19.72 11.64
N TYR A 118 1.44 18.53 11.42
CA TYR A 118 0.01 18.24 11.65
C TYR A 118 -0.43 18.47 13.09
N LYS A 119 0.44 18.18 14.08
CA LYS A 119 0.10 18.39 15.49
C LYS A 119 -0.09 19.87 15.80
N SER A 120 0.78 20.72 15.27
CA SER A 120 0.68 22.16 15.43
C SER A 120 -0.57 22.72 14.71
N ILE A 121 -0.85 22.29 13.50
CA ILE A 121 -2.05 22.68 12.76
C ILE A 121 -3.33 22.32 13.53
N ILE A 122 -3.43 21.07 14.02
CA ILE A 122 -4.60 20.63 14.80
C ILE A 122 -4.72 21.43 16.10
N ARG A 123 -3.62 21.70 16.77
CA ARG A 123 -3.61 22.49 18.02
C ARG A 123 -4.06 23.92 17.79
N GLU A 124 -3.55 24.58 16.76
CA GLU A 124 -3.93 25.96 16.44
C GLU A 124 -5.39 26.04 16.00
N PHE A 125 -5.87 25.11 15.19
CA PHE A 125 -7.27 25.01 14.81
C PHE A 125 -8.20 24.89 16.04
N LYS A 126 -7.86 24.01 17.00
CA LYS A 126 -8.64 23.83 18.23
C LYS A 126 -8.67 25.08 19.12
N LYS A 127 -7.59 25.87 19.13
CA LYS A 127 -7.54 27.11 19.91
C LYS A 127 -8.43 28.21 19.33
N ASN A 128 -8.50 28.31 18.03
CA ASN A 128 -9.27 29.38 17.38
C ASN A 128 -9.76 28.96 15.98
N THR A 129 -10.82 28.17 15.95
CA THR A 129 -11.45 27.68 14.71
C THR A 129 -11.90 28.83 13.78
N GLN A 130 -12.32 29.99 14.34
CA GLN A 130 -12.80 31.11 13.56
C GLN A 130 -11.69 31.83 12.77
N LYS A 131 -10.43 31.68 13.18
CA LYS A 131 -9.26 32.24 12.47
C LYS A 131 -8.60 31.24 11.52
N ALA A 132 -9.17 30.04 11.37
CA ALA A 132 -8.62 29.04 10.47
C ALA A 132 -8.74 29.52 9.02
N VAL A 133 -7.63 29.48 8.30
CA VAL A 133 -7.57 29.78 6.87
C VAL A 133 -7.64 28.46 6.11
N PHE A 134 -8.65 28.34 5.29
CA PHE A 134 -8.83 27.17 4.43
C PHE A 134 -8.35 27.47 3.00
N PRO A 135 -8.00 26.46 2.23
CA PRO A 135 -7.78 26.62 0.79
C PRO A 135 -9.03 27.17 0.10
N ASP A 136 -8.86 27.99 -0.92
CA ASP A 136 -9.97 28.63 -1.65
C ASP A 136 -10.95 27.62 -2.26
N ASP A 137 -10.44 26.43 -2.60
CA ASP A 137 -11.21 25.33 -3.20
C ASP A 137 -11.70 24.29 -2.18
N PHE A 138 -11.64 24.61 -0.88
CA PHE A 138 -12.12 23.72 0.18
C PHE A 138 -13.65 23.73 0.25
N LYS A 139 -14.26 22.55 0.14
CA LYS A 139 -15.70 22.34 0.24
C LYS A 139 -15.99 21.20 1.22
N LEU A 140 -16.38 21.57 2.43
CA LEU A 140 -16.61 20.62 3.51
C LEU A 140 -17.69 19.59 3.16
N ASP A 141 -18.82 20.03 2.58
CA ASP A 141 -19.94 19.14 2.27
C ASP A 141 -19.56 18.08 1.24
N GLU A 142 -18.75 18.45 0.22
CA GLU A 142 -18.26 17.50 -0.77
C GLU A 142 -17.32 16.45 -0.13
N LEU A 143 -16.49 16.87 0.83
CA LEU A 143 -15.59 15.95 1.54
C LEU A 143 -16.38 15.05 2.50
N LEU A 144 -17.37 15.57 3.20
CA LEU A 144 -18.26 14.77 4.06
C LEU A 144 -18.98 13.69 3.26
N ALA A 145 -19.50 14.03 2.08
CA ALA A 145 -20.21 13.09 1.22
C ALA A 145 -19.31 11.99 0.62
N ARG A 146 -18.00 12.20 0.57
CA ARG A 146 -17.03 11.29 -0.12
C ARG A 146 -16.11 10.56 0.81
N GLN A 147 -15.94 11.02 2.05
CA GLN A 147 -15.11 10.35 3.05
C GLN A 147 -15.76 9.03 3.49
N THR A 148 -14.94 8.08 3.95
CA THR A 148 -15.39 6.77 4.44
C THR A 148 -14.79 6.41 5.80
N PHE A 149 -14.17 7.38 6.48
CA PHE A 149 -13.57 7.21 7.81
C PHE A 149 -14.58 7.28 8.94
N PHE A 150 -15.67 8.02 8.71
CA PHE A 150 -16.74 8.22 9.69
C PHE A 150 -18.04 7.69 9.11
N SER A 151 -18.81 7.01 9.96
CA SER A 151 -20.16 6.52 9.68
C SER A 151 -21.22 7.49 10.22
N ASP A 152 -22.47 7.26 9.87
CA ASP A 152 -23.61 8.04 10.38
C ASP A 152 -23.78 7.92 11.92
N ARG A 153 -23.08 6.99 12.57
CA ARG A 153 -23.09 6.78 14.01
C ARG A 153 -22.03 7.62 14.74
N ASP A 154 -21.08 8.16 14.01
CA ASP A 154 -20.02 8.99 14.59
C ASP A 154 -20.50 10.40 14.83
N ASP A 155 -19.85 11.11 15.76
CA ASP A 155 -20.14 12.51 16.03
C ASP A 155 -19.84 13.37 14.78
N PRO A 156 -20.84 14.04 14.21
CA PRO A 156 -20.65 14.89 13.02
C PRO A 156 -19.62 16.01 13.25
N ALA A 157 -19.53 16.59 14.45
CA ALA A 157 -18.58 17.64 14.77
C ALA A 157 -17.13 17.09 14.74
N ARG A 158 -16.94 15.83 15.14
CA ARG A 158 -15.65 15.16 15.04
C ARG A 158 -15.24 14.95 13.58
N ALA A 159 -16.15 14.49 12.73
CA ALA A 159 -15.91 14.31 11.30
C ALA A 159 -15.56 15.64 10.61
N GLN A 160 -16.35 16.70 10.88
CA GLN A 160 -16.08 18.03 10.36
C GLN A 160 -14.71 18.55 10.80
N SER A 161 -14.42 18.54 12.10
CA SER A 161 -13.14 19.00 12.65
C SER A 161 -11.95 18.22 12.06
N PHE A 162 -12.11 16.91 11.85
CA PHE A 162 -11.10 16.09 11.20
C PHE A 162 -10.85 16.56 9.76
N LEU A 163 -11.90 16.67 8.94
CA LEU A 163 -11.78 17.08 7.53
C LEU A 163 -11.23 18.50 7.38
N MET A 164 -11.68 19.42 8.23
CA MET A 164 -11.20 20.81 8.23
C MET A 164 -9.70 20.89 8.54
N THR A 165 -9.24 20.23 9.60
CA THR A 165 -7.81 20.20 9.95
C THR A 165 -6.97 19.47 8.90
N ARG A 166 -7.51 18.42 8.28
CA ARG A 166 -6.85 17.71 7.18
C ARG A 166 -6.72 18.59 5.96
N ALA A 167 -7.76 19.29 5.53
CA ALA A 167 -7.70 20.17 4.37
C ALA A 167 -6.60 21.23 4.51
N ILE A 168 -6.46 21.85 5.69
CA ILE A 168 -5.38 22.81 5.96
C ILE A 168 -3.99 22.14 5.83
N ALA A 169 -3.81 20.98 6.44
CA ALA A 169 -2.52 20.27 6.43
C ALA A 169 -2.19 19.73 5.04
N GLU A 170 -3.16 19.16 4.37
CA GLU A 170 -3.01 18.57 3.03
C GLU A 170 -2.76 19.62 1.95
N ALA A 171 -3.36 20.81 2.05
CA ALA A 171 -3.02 21.92 1.17
C ALA A 171 -1.56 22.34 1.31
N LYS A 172 -1.04 22.41 2.54
CA LYS A 172 0.38 22.70 2.78
C LYS A 172 1.29 21.59 2.28
N LEU A 173 0.86 20.31 2.36
CA LEU A 173 1.61 19.20 1.75
C LEU A 173 1.68 19.36 0.23
N ILE A 174 0.54 19.65 -0.42
CA ILE A 174 0.45 19.84 -1.87
C ILE A 174 1.34 21.01 -2.32
N GLU A 175 1.29 22.12 -1.59
CA GLU A 175 2.14 23.29 -1.84
C GLU A 175 3.63 22.93 -1.75
N ALA A 176 4.04 22.26 -0.66
CA ALA A 176 5.44 21.84 -0.46
C ALA A 176 5.91 20.84 -1.51
N MET A 177 5.03 19.94 -1.98
CA MET A 177 5.34 19.00 -3.05
C MET A 177 5.38 19.67 -4.43
N GLY A 178 4.72 20.80 -4.61
CA GLY A 178 4.56 21.46 -5.93
C GLY A 178 5.88 21.87 -6.60
N SER A 179 6.93 22.13 -5.81
CA SER A 179 8.27 22.41 -6.31
C SER A 179 9.02 21.17 -6.85
N HIS A 180 8.48 19.97 -6.62
CA HIS A 180 9.12 18.71 -6.97
C HIS A 180 8.19 17.84 -7.83
N PRO A 181 8.25 17.91 -9.15
CA PRO A 181 7.47 17.01 -10.01
C PRO A 181 7.77 15.54 -9.68
N PHE A 182 6.73 14.72 -9.55
CA PHE A 182 6.86 13.29 -9.24
C PHE A 182 5.88 12.44 -10.04
N ASP A 183 6.27 11.20 -10.29
CA ASP A 183 5.45 10.18 -10.96
C ASP A 183 4.69 9.31 -9.93
N LEU A 184 5.32 9.01 -8.80
CA LEU A 184 4.78 8.16 -7.74
C LEU A 184 5.02 8.80 -6.36
N LEU A 185 3.98 8.82 -5.53
CA LEU A 185 4.06 9.17 -4.13
C LEU A 185 3.99 7.89 -3.28
N VAL A 186 4.99 7.65 -2.44
CA VAL A 186 5.01 6.49 -1.55
C VAL A 186 4.78 6.92 -0.10
N LEU A 187 3.91 6.21 0.61
CA LEU A 187 3.69 6.40 2.03
C LEU A 187 4.59 5.38 2.78
N ALA A 188 5.74 5.84 3.25
CA ALA A 188 6.75 4.98 3.89
C ALA A 188 6.69 5.09 5.42
N GLY A 189 5.59 4.63 6.00
CA GLY A 189 5.28 4.81 7.42
C GLY A 189 4.70 6.20 7.72
N PHE A 190 3.85 6.69 6.85
CA PHE A 190 3.06 7.90 7.05
C PHE A 190 1.79 7.57 7.82
N MET A 191 1.69 8.07 9.06
CA MET A 191 0.65 7.68 10.02
C MET A 191 -0.59 8.59 9.96
N ARG A 192 -0.92 9.09 8.78
CA ARG A 192 -2.11 9.94 8.56
C ARG A 192 -2.97 9.38 7.45
N ASN A 193 -4.26 9.27 7.72
CA ASN A 193 -5.24 9.02 6.68
C ASN A 193 -5.33 10.27 5.80
N LEU A 194 -5.16 10.07 4.49
CA LEU A 194 -5.32 11.10 3.47
C LEU A 194 -6.79 11.21 3.07
N THR A 195 -7.29 12.44 2.96
CA THR A 195 -8.70 12.68 2.61
C THR A 195 -8.90 12.74 1.09
N PRO A 196 -10.16 12.67 0.61
CA PRO A 196 -10.46 12.92 -0.80
C PRO A 196 -9.88 14.24 -1.33
N TYR A 197 -9.70 15.25 -0.45
CA TYR A 197 -9.07 16.52 -0.83
C TYR A 197 -7.67 16.34 -1.39
N PHE A 198 -6.82 15.56 -0.70
CA PHE A 198 -5.45 15.28 -1.14
C PHE A 198 -5.42 14.27 -2.28
N ILE A 199 -6.18 13.18 -2.11
CA ILE A 199 -6.13 12.03 -3.02
C ILE A 199 -6.47 12.44 -4.45
N ASP A 200 -7.51 13.27 -4.66
CA ASP A 200 -7.91 13.71 -6.00
C ASP A 200 -6.91 14.65 -6.67
N ARG A 201 -6.19 15.45 -5.87
CA ARG A 201 -5.18 16.37 -6.41
C ARG A 201 -3.90 15.65 -6.82
N VAL A 202 -3.63 14.52 -6.21
CA VAL A 202 -2.51 13.66 -6.59
C VAL A 202 -2.92 12.64 -7.64
N ASN A 203 -4.05 11.95 -7.45
CA ASN A 203 -4.60 10.95 -8.38
C ASN A 203 -5.55 11.61 -9.40
N THR A 204 -5.02 12.46 -10.29
CA THR A 204 -5.81 13.16 -11.31
C THR A 204 -6.47 12.22 -12.32
N ASP A 205 -5.90 11.03 -12.52
CA ASP A 205 -6.48 9.92 -13.28
C ASP A 205 -6.76 8.75 -12.32
N ARG A 206 -8.03 8.49 -12.04
CA ARG A 206 -8.46 7.40 -11.15
C ARG A 206 -8.09 6.00 -11.64
N GLN A 207 -7.85 5.84 -12.93
CA GLN A 207 -7.41 4.55 -13.50
C GLN A 207 -5.90 4.36 -13.38
N LYS A 208 -5.17 5.44 -13.11
CA LYS A 208 -3.71 5.45 -12.92
C LYS A 208 -3.34 6.05 -11.56
N PRO A 209 -3.72 5.40 -10.45
CA PRO A 209 -3.39 5.91 -9.13
C PRO A 209 -1.87 5.94 -8.95
N ARG A 210 -1.40 6.96 -8.25
CA ARG A 210 0.03 7.22 -8.01
C ARG A 210 0.36 7.50 -6.55
N ILE A 211 -0.51 7.07 -5.63
CA ILE A 211 -0.22 7.05 -4.19
C ILE A 211 -0.20 5.59 -3.77
N MET A 212 0.97 5.12 -3.33
CA MET A 212 1.21 3.74 -2.92
C MET A 212 1.55 3.68 -1.44
N ASN A 213 0.96 2.72 -0.72
CA ASN A 213 1.21 2.49 0.69
C ASN A 213 1.68 1.06 0.93
N ILE A 214 2.42 0.87 2.04
CA ILE A 214 2.69 -0.44 2.61
C ILE A 214 2.04 -0.56 3.97
N HIS A 215 1.26 -1.62 4.16
CA HIS A 215 0.51 -1.90 5.37
C HIS A 215 1.01 -3.18 6.05
N PRO A 216 1.23 -3.18 7.38
CA PRO A 216 1.82 -4.29 8.13
C PRO A 216 0.82 -5.41 8.46
N ALA A 217 -0.01 -5.80 7.50
CA ALA A 217 -0.91 -6.96 7.59
C ALA A 217 -1.25 -7.51 6.21
N LEU A 218 -1.86 -8.69 6.17
CA LEU A 218 -2.43 -9.30 4.96
C LEU A 218 -3.84 -8.73 4.73
N LEU A 219 -3.94 -7.57 4.10
CA LEU A 219 -5.25 -6.98 3.77
C LEU A 219 -6.13 -7.97 2.99
N PRO A 220 -7.45 -7.98 3.26
CA PRO A 220 -8.24 -7.01 4.03
C PRO A 220 -8.29 -7.26 5.55
N ALA A 221 -7.46 -8.16 6.09
CA ALA A 221 -7.39 -8.35 7.53
C ALA A 221 -6.59 -7.22 8.20
N PHE A 222 -7.07 -6.79 9.37
CA PHE A 222 -6.39 -5.84 10.26
C PHE A 222 -5.98 -4.52 9.59
N PRO A 223 -6.92 -3.77 8.99
CA PRO A 223 -6.66 -2.40 8.55
C PRO A 223 -6.36 -1.48 9.73
N GLY A 224 -5.72 -0.32 9.49
CA GLY A 224 -5.45 0.68 10.53
C GLY A 224 -4.00 0.68 11.03
N VAL A 225 -3.78 1.07 12.29
CA VAL A 225 -2.46 1.54 12.74
C VAL A 225 -1.50 0.47 13.27
N ASP A 226 -1.97 -0.72 13.68
CA ASP A 226 -1.14 -1.75 14.36
C ASP A 226 -1.33 -3.16 13.80
N GLY A 227 -1.24 -3.30 12.47
CA GLY A 227 -1.53 -4.58 11.81
C GLY A 227 -0.75 -5.77 12.34
N TYR A 228 0.56 -5.64 12.65
CA TYR A 228 1.33 -6.72 13.29
C TYR A 228 0.86 -6.99 14.72
N GLY A 229 0.50 -5.95 15.47
CA GLY A 229 -0.03 -6.10 16.81
C GLY A 229 -1.39 -6.78 16.81
N ASP A 230 -2.27 -6.43 15.88
CA ASP A 230 -3.58 -7.08 15.72
C ASP A 230 -3.43 -8.54 15.28
N THR A 231 -2.55 -8.81 14.32
CA THR A 231 -2.19 -10.17 13.90
C THR A 231 -1.74 -11.02 15.08
N PHE A 232 -0.88 -10.46 15.94
CA PHE A 232 -0.38 -11.14 17.15
C PHE A 232 -1.50 -11.36 18.19
N ARG A 233 -2.24 -10.31 18.55
CA ARG A 233 -3.30 -10.35 19.56
C ARG A 233 -4.43 -11.31 19.18
N TYR A 234 -4.72 -11.43 17.88
CA TYR A 234 -5.73 -12.35 17.36
C TYR A 234 -5.27 -13.82 17.37
N GLY A 235 -3.96 -14.07 17.58
CA GLY A 235 -3.39 -15.41 17.61
C GLY A 235 -3.26 -16.04 16.21
N CYS A 236 -3.07 -15.23 15.17
CA CYS A 236 -2.89 -15.70 13.81
C CYS A 236 -1.66 -16.61 13.72
N LYS A 237 -1.69 -17.55 12.77
CA LYS A 237 -0.57 -18.46 12.47
C LYS A 237 0.27 -17.97 11.29
N VAL A 238 -0.26 -17.01 10.55
CA VAL A 238 0.39 -16.38 9.41
C VAL A 238 0.26 -14.87 9.57
N GLY A 239 1.38 -14.17 9.45
CA GLY A 239 1.44 -12.72 9.34
C GLY A 239 1.90 -12.32 7.94
N GLY A 240 1.93 -11.02 7.67
CA GLY A 240 2.43 -10.53 6.40
C GLY A 240 2.31 -9.03 6.24
N CYS A 241 2.60 -8.57 5.04
CA CYS A 241 2.44 -7.17 4.65
C CYS A 241 1.79 -7.05 3.27
N THR A 242 1.20 -5.91 3.01
CA THR A 242 0.47 -5.60 1.77
C THR A 242 0.92 -4.26 1.22
N VAL A 243 1.30 -4.23 -0.06
CA VAL A 243 1.46 -2.99 -0.83
C VAL A 243 0.20 -2.78 -1.66
N HIS A 244 -0.40 -1.60 -1.53
CA HIS A 244 -1.65 -1.26 -2.22
C HIS A 244 -1.66 0.21 -2.64
N PHE A 245 -2.53 0.56 -3.58
CA PHE A 245 -2.82 1.95 -3.87
C PHE A 245 -3.75 2.55 -2.82
N ILE A 246 -3.66 3.86 -2.63
CA ILE A 246 -4.58 4.59 -1.74
C ILE A 246 -5.87 4.92 -2.50
N ASP A 247 -7.00 4.70 -1.84
CA ASP A 247 -8.33 5.21 -2.19
C ASP A 247 -8.95 5.96 -1.00
N TYR A 248 -10.26 6.17 -0.99
CA TYR A 248 -10.89 6.98 0.07
C TYR A 248 -11.13 6.22 1.37
N GLY A 249 -10.94 4.90 1.38
CA GLY A 249 -11.10 4.07 2.57
C GLY A 249 -9.79 3.84 3.31
N GLU A 250 -9.88 3.38 4.55
CA GLU A 250 -8.72 2.97 5.32
C GLU A 250 -8.26 1.60 4.83
N ASP A 251 -7.08 1.57 4.18
CA ASP A 251 -6.43 0.38 3.64
C ASP A 251 -7.30 -0.47 2.68
N THR A 252 -8.24 0.17 1.94
CA THR A 252 -9.21 -0.51 1.07
C THR A 252 -8.83 -0.53 -0.40
N GLY A 253 -7.80 0.19 -0.79
CA GLY A 253 -7.40 0.38 -2.17
C GLY A 253 -6.85 -0.89 -2.85
N PRO A 254 -6.71 -0.87 -4.18
CA PRO A 254 -6.29 -2.03 -4.96
C PRO A 254 -4.93 -2.57 -4.54
N ILE A 255 -4.87 -3.87 -4.22
CA ILE A 255 -3.66 -4.56 -3.77
C ILE A 255 -2.72 -4.77 -4.95
N ILE A 256 -1.44 -4.39 -4.80
CA ILE A 256 -0.38 -4.56 -5.78
C ILE A 256 0.40 -5.85 -5.48
N GLY A 257 0.75 -6.07 -4.21
CA GLY A 257 1.48 -7.26 -3.80
C GLY A 257 1.32 -7.54 -2.32
N GLN A 258 1.49 -8.81 -1.97
CA GLN A 258 1.45 -9.28 -0.59
C GLN A 258 2.58 -10.27 -0.36
N ARG A 259 3.14 -10.27 0.87
CA ARG A 259 4.05 -11.31 1.36
C ARG A 259 3.61 -11.79 2.71
N ALA A 260 3.67 -13.11 2.90
CA ALA A 260 3.30 -13.76 4.13
C ALA A 260 4.52 -14.43 4.78
N PHE A 261 4.49 -14.55 6.10
CA PHE A 261 5.45 -15.32 6.89
C PHE A 261 4.72 -16.12 7.95
N GLN A 262 5.31 -17.24 8.34
CA GLN A 262 4.76 -18.08 9.39
C GLN A 262 5.08 -17.51 10.78
N ILE A 263 4.08 -17.53 11.65
CA ILE A 263 4.22 -17.20 13.06
C ILE A 263 4.44 -18.50 13.82
N GLU A 264 5.65 -18.65 14.38
CA GLU A 264 6.04 -19.85 15.09
C GLU A 264 5.54 -19.83 16.55
N PRO A 265 5.34 -21.00 17.16
CA PRO A 265 5.08 -21.08 18.59
C PRO A 265 6.19 -20.38 19.39
N GLY A 266 5.82 -19.42 20.23
CA GLY A 266 6.78 -18.64 21.03
C GLY A 266 7.27 -17.35 20.37
N ASP A 267 6.87 -17.04 19.15
CA ASP A 267 7.15 -15.72 18.56
C ASP A 267 6.54 -14.61 19.44
N THR A 268 7.36 -13.64 19.78
CA THR A 268 6.93 -12.40 20.42
C THR A 268 6.44 -11.40 19.38
N LEU A 269 5.71 -10.36 19.81
CA LEU A 269 5.32 -9.25 18.93
C LEU A 269 6.54 -8.61 18.23
N ASP A 270 7.67 -8.48 18.93
CA ASP A 270 8.88 -7.94 18.34
C ASP A 270 9.49 -8.88 17.28
N ALA A 271 9.40 -10.20 17.48
CA ALA A 271 9.83 -11.17 16.49
C ALA A 271 8.96 -11.06 15.22
N ILE A 272 7.64 -10.95 15.38
CA ILE A 272 6.68 -10.77 14.28
C ILE A 272 6.96 -9.46 13.52
N ARG A 273 7.15 -8.34 14.22
CA ARG A 273 7.52 -7.05 13.62
C ARG A 273 8.82 -7.14 12.84
N LYS A 274 9.85 -7.80 13.39
CA LYS A 274 11.13 -8.00 12.69
C LYS A 274 11.00 -8.87 11.43
N LYS A 275 10.19 -9.95 11.49
CA LYS A 275 9.89 -10.78 10.31
C LYS A 275 9.17 -9.95 9.24
N GLY A 276 8.14 -9.20 9.66
CA GLY A 276 7.35 -8.37 8.77
C GLY A 276 8.16 -7.28 8.08
N LEU A 277 8.96 -6.52 8.83
CA LEU A 277 9.81 -5.46 8.28
C LEU A 277 10.78 -5.97 7.20
N LYS A 278 11.35 -7.17 7.38
CA LYS A 278 12.18 -7.78 6.33
C LYS A 278 11.41 -8.01 5.04
N MET A 279 10.14 -8.45 5.15
CA MET A 279 9.27 -8.64 3.99
C MET A 279 8.89 -7.31 3.34
N GLU A 280 8.62 -6.28 4.14
CA GLU A 280 8.32 -4.93 3.66
C GLU A 280 9.47 -4.35 2.83
N TRP A 281 10.72 -4.45 3.32
CA TRP A 281 11.92 -3.93 2.65
C TRP A 281 12.21 -4.60 1.31
N GLU A 282 11.66 -5.79 1.06
CA GLU A 282 11.76 -6.47 -0.23
C GLU A 282 10.54 -6.20 -1.11
N LEU A 283 9.34 -6.28 -0.54
CA LEU A 283 8.09 -6.17 -1.29
C LEU A 283 7.86 -4.76 -1.82
N TYR A 284 8.10 -3.73 -0.98
CA TYR A 284 7.82 -2.35 -1.37
C TYR A 284 8.65 -1.90 -2.56
N PRO A 285 10.00 -2.05 -2.55
CA PRO A 285 10.81 -1.76 -3.73
C PRO A 285 10.41 -2.57 -4.97
N ALA A 286 10.02 -3.83 -4.81
CA ALA A 286 9.58 -4.66 -5.93
C ALA A 286 8.29 -4.13 -6.57
N CYS A 287 7.30 -3.70 -5.77
CA CYS A 287 6.06 -3.10 -6.26
C CYS A 287 6.32 -1.73 -6.93
N ILE A 288 7.23 -0.92 -6.39
CA ILE A 288 7.64 0.34 -7.01
C ILE A 288 8.32 0.08 -8.36
N GLN A 289 9.14 -0.95 -8.47
CA GLN A 289 9.76 -1.33 -9.75
C GLN A 289 8.73 -1.77 -10.80
N LEU A 290 7.69 -2.52 -10.41
CA LEU A 290 6.59 -2.86 -11.30
C LEU A 290 5.87 -1.61 -11.83
N PHE A 291 5.69 -0.59 -10.96
CA PHE A 291 5.14 0.70 -11.37
C PHE A 291 6.08 1.42 -12.37
N ALA A 292 7.39 1.47 -12.08
CA ALA A 292 8.38 2.07 -12.95
C ALA A 292 8.43 1.42 -14.35
N GLN A 293 8.17 0.13 -14.41
CA GLN A 293 8.09 -0.63 -15.67
C GLN A 293 6.76 -0.45 -16.42
N GLY A 294 5.79 0.28 -15.85
CA GLY A 294 4.46 0.43 -16.46
C GLY A 294 3.63 -0.87 -16.47
N ARG A 295 3.99 -1.85 -15.64
CA ARG A 295 3.39 -3.18 -15.59
C ARG A 295 2.11 -3.25 -14.76
N ILE A 296 1.78 -2.20 -14.03
CA ILE A 296 0.61 -2.15 -13.14
C ILE A 296 -0.56 -1.51 -13.89
N LYS A 297 -1.69 -2.24 -13.95
CA LYS A 297 -2.97 -1.72 -14.46
C LYS A 297 -4.05 -1.90 -13.41
N VAL A 298 -4.78 -0.84 -13.09
CA VAL A 298 -5.96 -0.93 -12.23
C VAL A 298 -7.19 -1.14 -13.11
N VAL A 299 -7.90 -2.23 -12.88
CA VAL A 299 -9.08 -2.62 -13.65
C VAL A 299 -10.28 -2.86 -12.73
N ASN A 300 -11.49 -2.65 -13.25
CA ASN A 300 -12.71 -3.07 -12.59
C ASN A 300 -13.00 -4.53 -12.93
N ARG A 301 -13.06 -5.39 -11.92
CA ARG A 301 -13.36 -6.81 -12.10
C ARG A 301 -14.66 -7.17 -11.40
N SER A 302 -15.53 -7.86 -12.13
CA SER A 302 -16.76 -8.43 -11.59
C SER A 302 -16.48 -9.86 -11.11
N PHE A 303 -16.85 -10.13 -9.86
CA PHE A 303 -16.75 -11.47 -9.27
C PHE A 303 -18.15 -12.04 -9.08
N ASP A 304 -18.40 -13.24 -9.61
CA ASP A 304 -19.61 -13.99 -9.37
C ASP A 304 -19.49 -14.72 -8.02
N LEU A 305 -20.40 -14.42 -7.11
CA LEU A 305 -20.44 -15.00 -5.77
C LEU A 305 -21.39 -16.22 -5.69
N GLY A 306 -21.97 -16.63 -6.80
CA GLY A 306 -23.00 -17.66 -6.86
C GLY A 306 -24.39 -17.09 -6.54
N GLY A 307 -25.44 -17.89 -6.88
CA GLY A 307 -26.84 -17.50 -6.62
C GLY A 307 -27.28 -16.19 -7.29
N GLY A 308 -26.66 -15.80 -8.41
CA GLY A 308 -26.96 -14.56 -9.14
C GLY A 308 -26.35 -13.30 -8.50
N LYS A 309 -25.60 -13.41 -7.40
CA LYS A 309 -24.93 -12.27 -6.74
C LYS A 309 -23.60 -11.98 -7.40
N LYS A 310 -23.36 -10.71 -7.73
CA LYS A 310 -22.11 -10.22 -8.28
C LYS A 310 -21.57 -9.08 -7.42
N THR A 311 -20.25 -8.98 -7.30
CA THR A 311 -19.58 -7.83 -6.70
C THR A 311 -18.52 -7.30 -7.65
N ASN A 312 -18.39 -5.97 -7.73
CA ASN A 312 -17.40 -5.31 -8.54
C ASN A 312 -16.31 -4.74 -7.62
N ARG A 313 -15.06 -4.97 -7.97
CA ARG A 313 -13.92 -4.41 -7.25
C ARG A 313 -12.87 -3.90 -8.22
N ARG A 314 -12.20 -2.83 -7.82
CA ARG A 314 -10.96 -2.40 -8.46
C ARG A 314 -9.85 -3.33 -8.00
N VAL A 315 -9.14 -3.90 -8.96
CA VAL A 315 -8.00 -4.80 -8.71
C VAL A 315 -6.82 -4.41 -9.56
N VAL A 316 -5.63 -4.85 -9.18
CA VAL A 316 -4.42 -4.68 -9.98
C VAL A 316 -4.20 -5.91 -10.84
N ASP A 317 -3.97 -5.68 -12.13
CA ASP A 317 -3.40 -6.66 -13.05
C ASP A 317 -1.93 -6.29 -13.30
N ILE A 318 -1.05 -7.30 -13.25
CA ILE A 318 0.38 -7.16 -13.51
C ILE A 318 0.66 -7.81 -14.87
N GLY A 319 1.10 -6.98 -15.83
CA GLY A 319 1.46 -7.40 -17.18
C GLY A 319 2.93 -7.82 -17.32
#